data_b98bfc2cd2927715d9c7214f0fd91b38
#
_entry.id   b98bfc2cd2927715d9c7214f0fd91b38
#
_cell.length_a   1.000
_cell.length_b   1.000
_cell.length_c   1.000
_cell.angle_alpha   90.00
_cell.angle_beta   90.00
_cell.angle_gamma   90.00
#
_symmetry.space_group_name_H-M   'P 1'
#
loop_
_entity.id
_entity.type
_entity.pdbx_description
1 polymer ?
#
loop_
_entity_poly.entity_id
_entity_poly.type
_entity_poly.pdbx_seq_one_letter_code
_entity_poly.pdbx_strand_id
1 'polypeptide(L)'
;MRIYGPNGTTLGTPANGARRTSSSTFTLPDMTAAPETRSATAPKATANIDTLLALQGVEEDPVERRKRSVQRGRGALDVLDDLKIGLLAGSFDSNTVARLRTAAADLKTMSGDPGLDQVLSEIELRVEVELAKAGQ
;
A
#
# COMPACT_ATOMS: atom_id res chain seq x y z
N MET A 1 31.22 25.99 30.17
CA MET A 1 30.05 25.79 29.33
C MET A 1 30.09 24.36 28.80
N ARG A 2 29.10 23.52 29.11
CA ARG A 2 28.99 22.18 28.56
C ARG A 2 28.07 22.24 27.36
N ILE A 3 28.57 21.82 26.21
CA ILE A 3 27.81 21.78 24.97
C ILE A 3 27.13 20.39 24.92
N TYR A 4 25.81 20.39 24.99
CA TYR A 4 25.02 19.16 24.80
C TYR A 4 24.81 18.96 23.30
N GLY A 5 25.06 17.77 22.81
CA GLY A 5 24.76 17.42 21.41
C GLY A 5 23.26 17.45 21.13
N PRO A 6 22.84 17.50 19.86
CA PRO A 6 21.45 17.73 19.45
C PRO A 6 20.44 16.66 19.92
N ASN A 7 20.88 15.53 20.45
CA ASN A 7 20.00 14.43 20.89
C ASN A 7 20.03 14.16 22.40
N GLY A 8 20.64 15.01 23.24
CA GLY A 8 20.57 14.90 24.71
C GLY A 8 21.13 13.60 25.33
N THR A 9 21.89 12.80 24.59
CA THR A 9 22.45 11.56 25.07
C THR A 9 23.75 11.85 25.83
N THR A 10 23.74 11.66 27.15
CA THR A 10 24.96 11.63 27.97
C THR A 10 25.71 10.34 27.67
N LEU A 11 26.95 10.45 27.22
CA LEU A 11 27.88 9.33 27.12
C LEU A 11 28.04 8.70 28.52
N GLY A 12 27.54 7.48 28.68
CA GLY A 12 27.70 6.73 29.92
C GLY A 12 29.16 6.47 30.19
N THR A 13 29.58 6.72 31.43
CA THR A 13 30.89 6.37 31.97
C THR A 13 31.12 4.86 31.82
N PRO A 14 32.30 4.41 31.38
CA PRO A 14 32.61 2.99 31.32
C PRO A 14 32.59 2.39 32.72
N ALA A 15 31.68 1.44 32.95
CA ALA A 15 31.66 0.64 34.19
C ALA A 15 32.89 -0.26 34.20
N ASN A 16 33.89 0.10 35.00
CA ASN A 16 35.01 -0.73 35.32
C ASN A 16 34.55 -1.79 36.33
N GLY A 17 34.57 -3.04 35.93
CA GLY A 17 34.19 -4.14 36.84
C GLY A 17 33.93 -5.45 36.10
N ALA A 18 34.96 -5.99 35.44
CA ALA A 18 34.92 -7.39 35.05
C ALA A 18 34.96 -8.27 36.31
N ARG A 19 33.80 -8.74 36.76
CA ARG A 19 33.69 -9.80 37.73
C ARG A 19 34.22 -11.06 37.08
N ARG A 20 35.37 -11.53 37.59
CA ARG A 20 35.88 -12.89 37.29
C ARG A 20 34.85 -13.87 37.81
N THR A 21 34.13 -14.52 36.91
CA THR A 21 33.35 -15.70 37.24
C THR A 21 34.32 -16.83 37.52
N SER A 22 34.22 -17.39 38.72
CA SER A 22 34.91 -18.60 39.14
C SER A 22 34.72 -19.71 38.12
N SER A 23 35.82 -20.36 37.75
CA SER A 23 35.82 -21.56 36.91
C SER A 23 35.00 -22.66 37.58
N SER A 24 33.73 -22.75 37.31
CA SER A 24 32.96 -23.96 37.55
C SER A 24 33.41 -24.98 36.51
N THR A 25 34.08 -26.02 37.00
CA THR A 25 34.46 -27.17 36.19
C THR A 25 33.22 -27.75 35.54
N PHE A 26 33.12 -27.57 34.24
CA PHE A 26 32.05 -28.18 33.46
C PHE A 26 32.38 -29.65 33.28
N THR A 27 31.77 -30.50 34.05
CA THR A 27 31.86 -31.96 33.92
C THR A 27 30.87 -32.38 32.85
N LEU A 28 31.37 -32.79 31.70
CA LEU A 28 30.52 -33.45 30.70
C LEU A 28 30.14 -34.82 31.25
N PRO A 29 28.87 -35.20 31.34
CA PRO A 29 28.50 -36.58 31.56
C PRO A 29 28.91 -37.40 30.33
N ASP A 30 29.57 -38.54 30.60
CA ASP A 30 30.01 -39.48 29.59
C ASP A 30 28.81 -40.04 28.82
N MET A 31 28.65 -39.57 27.60
CA MET A 31 27.58 -39.99 26.71
C MET A 31 28.00 -41.20 25.90
N THR A 32 28.10 -42.36 26.54
CA THR A 32 28.21 -43.67 25.88
C THR A 32 26.82 -44.28 25.60
N ALA A 33 25.88 -43.49 25.17
CA ALA A 33 24.66 -43.97 24.52
C ALA A 33 24.42 -43.09 23.31
N ALA A 34 24.64 -43.63 22.13
CA ALA A 34 24.22 -42.98 20.90
C ALA A 34 22.70 -42.78 20.97
N PRO A 35 22.20 -41.53 20.93
CA PRO A 35 20.79 -41.34 20.81
C PRO A 35 20.36 -41.84 19.43
N GLU A 36 19.41 -42.78 19.42
CA GLU A 36 18.73 -43.15 18.19
C GLU A 36 18.29 -41.90 17.45
N THR A 37 18.84 -41.76 16.24
CA THR A 37 18.40 -40.69 15.30
C THR A 37 16.93 -40.84 15.07
N ARG A 38 16.11 -40.05 15.81
CA ARG A 38 14.72 -39.87 15.45
C ARG A 38 14.74 -39.30 14.04
N SER A 39 14.19 -40.09 13.10
CA SER A 39 13.95 -39.65 11.75
C SER A 39 13.31 -38.25 11.82
N ALA A 40 14.01 -37.27 11.30
CA ALA A 40 13.44 -35.94 11.15
C ALA A 40 12.19 -36.11 10.29
N THR A 41 11.03 -35.97 10.90
CA THR A 41 9.77 -35.90 10.19
C THR A 41 9.92 -34.71 9.23
N ALA A 42 9.84 -35.01 7.93
CA ALA A 42 9.94 -34.01 6.89
C ALA A 42 9.02 -32.81 7.24
N PRO A 43 9.49 -31.58 7.13
CA PRO A 43 8.68 -30.41 7.48
C PRO A 43 7.45 -30.38 6.57
N LYS A 44 6.28 -30.51 7.16
CA LYS A 44 4.96 -30.32 6.54
C LYS A 44 4.70 -28.84 6.26
N ALA A 45 5.71 -28.11 5.78
CA ALA A 45 5.71 -26.66 5.84
C ALA A 45 5.51 -25.95 4.51
N THR A 46 5.30 -26.67 3.40
CA THR A 46 5.09 -26.00 2.11
C THR A 46 3.66 -25.53 1.89
N ALA A 47 2.66 -26.18 2.53
CA ALA A 47 1.26 -25.77 2.38
C ALA A 47 0.93 -24.42 3.04
N ASN A 48 1.69 -23.98 4.06
CA ASN A 48 1.45 -22.72 4.75
C ASN A 48 2.04 -21.51 4.01
N ILE A 49 3.07 -21.71 3.18
CA ILE A 49 3.69 -20.62 2.42
C ILE A 49 2.77 -20.20 1.28
N ASP A 50 2.15 -21.14 0.58
CA ASP A 50 1.17 -20.84 -0.47
C ASP A 50 -0.08 -20.17 0.11
N THR A 51 -0.50 -20.56 1.30
CA THR A 51 -1.61 -19.90 2.01
C THR A 51 -1.22 -18.51 2.49
N LEU A 52 0.02 -18.30 2.94
CA LEU A 52 0.54 -16.98 3.31
C LEU A 52 0.75 -16.09 2.07
N LEU A 53 1.20 -16.64 0.96
CA LEU A 53 1.28 -15.94 -0.32
C LEU A 53 -0.10 -15.60 -0.87
N ALA A 54 -1.10 -16.48 -0.71
CA ALA A 54 -2.48 -16.19 -1.07
C ALA A 54 -3.12 -15.14 -0.14
N LEU A 55 -2.75 -15.10 1.15
CA LEU A 55 -3.16 -14.06 2.10
C LEU A 55 -2.40 -12.74 1.88
N GLN A 56 -1.17 -12.78 1.36
CA GLN A 56 -0.45 -11.63 0.83
C GLN A 56 -0.88 -11.29 -0.60
N GLY A 57 -1.83 -12.05 -1.14
CA GLY A 57 -2.47 -11.81 -2.42
C GLY A 57 -3.04 -10.40 -2.43
N VAL A 58 -2.22 -9.56 -2.95
CA VAL A 58 -2.44 -8.25 -3.55
C VAL A 58 -3.66 -7.52 -2.99
N GLU A 59 -3.69 -7.26 -1.70
CA GLU A 59 -4.39 -6.06 -1.26
C GLU A 59 -3.60 -4.89 -1.83
N GLU A 60 -4.16 -4.30 -2.88
CA GLU A 60 -3.62 -3.11 -3.50
C GLU A 60 -3.33 -2.09 -2.41
N ASP A 61 -2.06 -1.63 -2.34
CA ASP A 61 -1.63 -0.66 -1.33
C ASP A 61 -2.63 0.50 -1.28
N PRO A 62 -3.20 0.83 -0.11
CA PRO A 62 -4.15 1.94 0.05
C PRO A 62 -3.64 3.25 -0.57
N VAL A 63 -2.34 3.49 -0.53
CA VAL A 63 -1.70 4.67 -1.12
C VAL A 63 -1.78 4.63 -2.65
N GLU A 64 -1.49 3.49 -3.25
CA GLU A 64 -1.59 3.32 -4.71
C GLU A 64 -3.04 3.37 -5.19
N ARG A 65 -3.98 2.79 -4.45
CA ARG A 65 -5.41 2.88 -4.74
C ARG A 65 -5.89 4.32 -4.73
N ARG A 66 -5.52 5.08 -3.69
CA ARG A 66 -5.84 6.51 -3.60
C ARG A 66 -5.24 7.31 -4.75
N LYS A 67 -3.97 7.08 -5.08
CA LYS A 67 -3.27 7.74 -6.18
C LYS A 67 -3.95 7.49 -7.53
N ARG A 68 -4.33 6.24 -7.82
CA ARG A 68 -5.09 5.90 -9.03
C ARG A 68 -6.45 6.58 -9.06
N SER A 69 -7.13 6.65 -7.92
CA SER A 69 -8.43 7.33 -7.82
C SER A 69 -8.31 8.82 -8.09
N VAL A 70 -7.31 9.49 -7.55
CA VAL A 70 -7.01 10.90 -7.89
C VAL A 70 -6.71 11.07 -9.36
N GLN A 71 -5.95 10.14 -9.95
CA GLN A 71 -5.61 10.20 -11.39
C GLN A 71 -6.86 10.03 -12.26
N ARG A 72 -7.79 9.11 -11.91
CA ARG A 72 -9.07 8.96 -12.61
C ARG A 72 -9.93 10.22 -12.53
N GLY A 73 -10.03 10.80 -11.32
CA GLY A 73 -10.76 12.06 -11.13
C GLY A 73 -10.20 13.20 -11.98
N ARG A 74 -8.88 13.36 -12.03
CA ARG A 74 -8.22 14.35 -12.90
C ARG A 74 -8.48 14.07 -14.37
N GLY A 75 -8.35 12.83 -14.81
CA GLY A 75 -8.65 12.46 -16.21
C GLY A 75 -10.08 12.77 -16.60
N ALA A 76 -11.06 12.58 -15.71
CA ALA A 76 -12.45 12.95 -15.98
C ALA A 76 -12.64 14.47 -16.08
N LEU A 77 -11.98 15.25 -15.23
CA LEU A 77 -12.01 16.73 -15.30
C LEU A 77 -11.38 17.24 -16.59
N ASP A 78 -10.25 16.65 -17.03
CA ASP A 78 -9.60 17.02 -18.29
C ASP A 78 -10.54 16.78 -19.51
N VAL A 79 -11.27 15.67 -19.51
CA VAL A 79 -12.25 15.39 -20.59
C VAL A 79 -13.44 16.35 -20.53
N LEU A 80 -13.90 16.75 -19.33
CA LEU A 80 -14.93 17.77 -19.17
C LEU A 80 -14.47 19.15 -19.68
N ASP A 81 -13.21 19.49 -19.48
CA ASP A 81 -12.63 20.73 -20.01
C ASP A 81 -12.50 20.68 -21.54
N ASP A 82 -12.06 19.54 -22.11
CA ASP A 82 -12.06 19.33 -23.57
C ASP A 82 -13.47 19.50 -24.17
N LEU A 83 -14.48 18.91 -23.50
CA LEU A 83 -15.89 19.07 -23.91
C LEU A 83 -16.32 20.53 -23.90
N LYS A 84 -16.00 21.24 -22.82
CA LYS A 84 -16.33 22.66 -22.68
C LYS A 84 -15.69 23.51 -23.78
N ILE A 85 -14.40 23.27 -24.05
CA ILE A 85 -13.69 23.96 -25.14
C ILE A 85 -14.34 23.66 -26.50
N GLY A 86 -14.68 22.40 -26.76
CA GLY A 86 -15.36 21.97 -27.98
C GLY A 86 -16.72 22.66 -28.17
N LEU A 87 -17.52 22.75 -27.08
CA LEU A 87 -18.80 23.45 -27.10
C LEU A 87 -18.66 24.96 -27.40
N LEU A 88 -17.65 25.60 -26.77
CA LEU A 88 -17.37 27.02 -27.03
C LEU A 88 -16.88 27.28 -28.45
N ALA A 89 -16.14 26.34 -29.05
CA ALA A 89 -15.67 26.40 -30.43
C ALA A 89 -16.75 26.00 -31.46
N GLY A 90 -17.94 25.57 -31.00
CA GLY A 90 -18.99 25.08 -31.86
C GLY A 90 -18.72 23.71 -32.50
N SER A 91 -17.74 23.00 -32.01
CA SER A 91 -17.35 21.66 -32.47
C SER A 91 -17.66 20.63 -31.38
N PHE A 92 -18.68 19.81 -31.64
CA PHE A 92 -19.01 18.69 -30.74
C PHE A 92 -18.39 17.40 -31.30
N ASP A 93 -17.35 16.90 -30.66
CA ASP A 93 -16.65 15.70 -31.11
C ASP A 93 -17.21 14.45 -30.42
N SER A 94 -17.64 13.49 -31.25
CA SER A 94 -18.11 12.18 -30.77
C SER A 94 -17.03 11.39 -29.99
N ASN A 95 -15.74 11.63 -30.29
CA ASN A 95 -14.64 11.05 -29.57
C ASN A 95 -14.56 11.56 -28.12
N THR A 96 -14.80 12.85 -27.91
CA THR A 96 -14.85 13.44 -26.56
C THR A 96 -15.99 12.83 -25.74
N VAL A 97 -17.15 12.59 -26.36
CA VAL A 97 -18.28 11.90 -25.70
C VAL A 97 -17.93 10.46 -25.34
N ALA A 98 -17.23 9.73 -26.23
CA ALA A 98 -16.78 8.37 -25.94
C ALA A 98 -15.78 8.33 -24.78
N ARG A 99 -14.83 9.27 -24.76
CA ARG A 99 -13.88 9.42 -23.64
C ARG A 99 -14.59 9.75 -22.32
N LEU A 100 -15.59 10.61 -22.35
CA LEU A 100 -16.39 10.98 -21.19
C LEU A 100 -17.14 9.78 -20.62
N ARG A 101 -17.68 8.91 -21.50
CA ARG A 101 -18.35 7.66 -21.10
C ARG A 101 -17.39 6.69 -20.43
N THR A 102 -16.17 6.57 -20.95
CA THR A 102 -15.12 5.76 -20.33
C THR A 102 -14.74 6.31 -18.95
N ALA A 103 -14.56 7.62 -18.85
CA ALA A 103 -14.25 8.28 -17.58
C ALA A 103 -15.35 8.05 -16.53
N ALA A 104 -16.63 8.11 -16.92
CA ALA A 104 -17.74 7.80 -16.01
C ALA A 104 -17.67 6.37 -15.46
N ALA A 105 -17.33 5.39 -16.29
CA ALA A 105 -17.18 4.01 -15.85
C ALA A 105 -16.02 3.84 -14.87
N ASP A 106 -14.90 4.53 -15.09
CA ASP A 106 -13.71 4.46 -14.26
C ASP A 106 -13.93 5.12 -12.88
N LEU A 107 -14.78 6.14 -12.77
CA LEU A 107 -15.08 6.84 -11.52
C LEU A 107 -15.86 5.99 -10.51
N LYS A 108 -16.60 4.96 -10.97
CA LYS A 108 -17.41 4.09 -10.11
C LYS A 108 -16.59 3.23 -9.13
N THR A 109 -15.27 3.17 -9.30
CA THR A 109 -14.39 2.37 -8.45
C THR A 109 -14.02 3.15 -7.18
N MET A 110 -14.33 2.59 -6.01
CA MET A 110 -14.02 3.19 -4.71
C MET A 110 -12.52 3.34 -4.46
N SER A 111 -12.12 4.44 -3.86
CA SER A 111 -10.73 4.71 -3.47
C SER A 111 -10.35 4.09 -2.12
N GLY A 112 -11.35 3.86 -1.26
CA GLY A 112 -11.18 3.48 0.13
C GLY A 112 -10.97 4.68 1.08
N ASP A 113 -11.03 5.91 0.56
CA ASP A 113 -11.01 7.16 1.32
C ASP A 113 -12.36 7.85 1.15
N PRO A 114 -13.19 7.93 2.22
CA PRO A 114 -14.54 8.48 2.12
C PRO A 114 -14.60 9.92 1.61
N GLY A 115 -13.62 10.75 1.96
CA GLY A 115 -13.56 12.13 1.49
C GLY A 115 -13.25 12.22 0.00
N LEU A 116 -12.35 11.39 -0.49
CA LEU A 116 -12.04 11.31 -1.91
C LEU A 116 -13.20 10.69 -2.71
N ASP A 117 -13.84 9.66 -2.17
CA ASP A 117 -14.98 9.01 -2.82
C ASP A 117 -16.17 9.96 -2.98
N GLN A 118 -16.40 10.86 -2.01
CA GLN A 118 -17.39 11.91 -2.14
C GLN A 118 -17.09 12.86 -3.31
N VAL A 119 -15.86 13.34 -3.42
CA VAL A 119 -15.44 14.22 -4.53
C VAL A 119 -15.55 13.51 -5.88
N LEU A 120 -15.14 12.23 -5.95
CA LEU A 120 -15.28 11.44 -7.18
C LEU A 120 -16.73 11.24 -7.59
N SER A 121 -17.64 11.06 -6.64
CA SER A 121 -19.08 10.98 -6.89
C SER A 121 -19.67 12.28 -7.43
N GLU A 122 -19.20 13.43 -6.95
CA GLU A 122 -19.60 14.74 -7.48
C GLU A 122 -19.13 14.94 -8.93
N ILE A 123 -17.89 14.50 -9.24
CA ILE A 123 -17.36 14.52 -10.61
C ILE A 123 -18.15 13.55 -11.49
N GLU A 124 -18.45 12.35 -11.03
CA GLU A 124 -19.26 11.35 -11.74
C GLU A 124 -20.62 11.92 -12.12
N LEU A 125 -21.33 12.50 -11.15
CA LEU A 125 -22.64 13.13 -11.39
C LEU A 125 -22.54 14.20 -12.48
N ARG A 126 -21.50 15.03 -12.47
CA ARG A 126 -21.31 16.04 -13.51
C ARG A 126 -21.07 15.42 -14.88
N VAL A 127 -20.24 14.38 -14.94
CA VAL A 127 -20.01 13.63 -16.18
C VAL A 127 -21.30 13.04 -16.74
N GLU A 128 -22.13 12.44 -15.89
CA GLU A 128 -23.43 11.88 -16.27
C GLU A 128 -24.40 12.96 -16.81
N VAL A 129 -24.42 14.13 -16.18
CA VAL A 129 -25.24 15.26 -16.65
C VAL A 129 -24.80 15.72 -18.04
N GLU A 130 -23.51 15.83 -18.30
CA GLU A 130 -23.01 16.24 -19.62
C GLU A 130 -23.26 15.14 -20.68
N LEU A 131 -23.17 13.87 -20.32
CA LEU A 131 -23.53 12.74 -21.19
C LEU A 131 -25.04 12.79 -21.54
N ALA A 132 -25.90 13.05 -20.56
CA ALA A 132 -27.36 13.19 -20.81
C ALA A 132 -27.67 14.36 -21.72
N LYS A 133 -27.00 15.49 -21.58
CA LYS A 133 -27.14 16.64 -22.49
C LYS A 133 -26.68 16.33 -23.93
N ALA A 134 -25.63 15.48 -24.05
CA ALA A 134 -25.14 15.02 -25.32
C ALA A 134 -26.09 14.01 -26.04
N GLY A 135 -27.21 13.66 -25.40
CA GLY A 135 -28.20 12.74 -25.96
C GLY A 135 -27.80 11.27 -25.90
N GLN A 136 -27.00 10.88 -24.87
CA GLN A 136 -26.49 9.52 -24.69
C GLN A 136 -27.18 8.79 -23.54
#